data_7b4ce041e597534de87debba547d046a
#
_entry.id   7b4ce041e597534de87debba547d046a
#
_cell.length_a   1.000
_cell.length_b   1.000
_cell.length_c   1.000
_cell.angle_alpha   90.00
_cell.angle_beta   90.00
_cell.angle_gamma   90.00
#
_symmetry.space_group_name_H-M   'P 1'
#
loop_
_entity.id
_entity.type
_entity.pdbx_description
1 polymer ?
#
loop_
_entity_poly.entity_id
_entity_poly.type
_entity_poly.pdbx_seq_one_letter_code
_entity_poly.pdbx_strand_id
1 'polypeptide(L)'
;MRRYGKLKARIGLGLVLCLLLGAEVASAKVQVLPETVLQVEGKKVTEQSGLLRHPVVKGLLASFERAEAALQKEDLDALMRFYAPAYDYHGLKDNDVRRVWGEVFEHYKAVESLHLFSDVKVLRVNDELRVEVTCTGGLYGTDEHTGKRLTLDSWFREVHYLVKEGDAWRFLGNAGEVPAGAPFSSAPHHPLF
;
A
#
# COMPACT_ATOMS: atom_id res chain seq x y z
N MET A 1 10.61 43.21 74.83
CA MET A 1 10.04 41.91 74.35
C MET A 1 9.61 42.05 72.90
N ARG A 2 10.39 41.51 71.93
CA ARG A 2 10.07 41.56 70.53
C ARG A 2 9.72 40.12 70.04
N ARG A 3 8.46 39.94 69.58
CA ARG A 3 8.00 38.66 69.01
C ARG A 3 8.39 38.59 67.52
N TYR A 4 9.18 37.59 67.16
CA TYR A 4 9.48 37.27 65.79
C TYR A 4 8.41 36.36 65.19
N GLY A 5 7.68 36.86 64.23
CA GLY A 5 6.75 36.08 63.43
C GLY A 5 7.49 35.21 62.38
N LYS A 6 7.25 33.89 62.38
CA LYS A 6 7.77 32.95 61.42
C LYS A 6 6.95 32.98 60.12
N LEU A 7 7.58 33.46 59.05
CA LEU A 7 7.02 33.40 57.69
C LEU A 7 7.22 31.99 57.14
N LYS A 8 6.12 31.25 56.89
CA LYS A 8 6.18 29.94 56.20
C LYS A 8 6.11 30.17 54.70
N ALA A 9 7.23 29.98 54.00
CA ALA A 9 7.26 29.91 52.58
C ALA A 9 6.64 28.57 52.10
N ARG A 10 5.53 28.63 51.36
CA ARG A 10 4.96 27.50 50.64
C ARG A 10 5.64 27.44 49.26
N ILE A 11 6.53 26.47 49.06
CA ILE A 11 7.08 26.13 47.76
C ILE A 11 6.02 25.29 47.05
N GLY A 12 5.34 25.89 46.06
CA GLY A 12 4.44 25.18 45.16
C GLY A 12 5.27 24.44 44.13
N LEU A 13 5.33 23.13 44.26
CA LEU A 13 5.94 22.24 43.25
C LEU A 13 4.97 22.12 42.07
N GLY A 14 5.14 22.98 41.07
CA GLY A 14 4.41 22.87 39.80
C GLY A 14 4.92 21.69 39.01
N LEU A 15 4.16 20.61 38.99
CA LEU A 15 4.42 19.44 38.12
C LEU A 15 4.05 19.84 36.68
N VAL A 16 5.03 20.23 35.88
CA VAL A 16 4.87 20.41 34.42
C VAL A 16 4.83 19.02 33.80
N LEU A 17 3.62 18.50 33.56
CA LEU A 17 3.40 17.28 32.79
C LEU A 17 3.58 17.62 31.30
N CYS A 18 4.81 17.46 30.78
CA CYS A 18 5.06 17.46 29.35
C CYS A 18 4.39 16.23 28.73
N LEU A 19 3.18 16.40 28.22
CA LEU A 19 2.55 15.46 27.27
C LEU A 19 3.38 15.52 25.98
N LEU A 20 4.35 14.61 25.85
CA LEU A 20 4.96 14.28 24.58
C LEU A 20 3.87 13.54 23.76
N LEU A 21 3.07 14.31 23.02
CA LEU A 21 2.29 13.79 21.90
C LEU A 21 3.34 13.35 20.86
N GLY A 22 3.76 12.09 20.96
CA GLY A 22 4.44 11.41 19.87
C GLY A 22 3.45 11.35 18.71
N ALA A 23 3.56 12.29 17.77
CA ALA A 23 2.95 12.11 16.47
C ALA A 23 3.64 10.89 15.86
N GLU A 24 3.01 9.73 15.93
CA GLU A 24 3.33 8.64 15.04
C GLU A 24 3.13 9.18 13.63
N VAL A 25 4.23 9.48 12.96
CA VAL A 25 4.21 9.73 11.53
C VAL A 25 3.83 8.39 10.91
N ALA A 26 2.54 8.21 10.64
CA ALA A 26 2.07 7.06 9.89
C ALA A 26 2.86 7.07 8.57
N SER A 27 3.82 6.17 8.42
CA SER A 27 4.55 6.00 7.17
C SER A 27 3.52 5.65 6.11
N ALA A 28 3.47 6.45 5.05
CA ALA A 28 2.56 6.16 3.95
C ALA A 28 2.89 4.77 3.40
N LYS A 29 1.91 3.88 3.41
CA LYS A 29 2.06 2.48 2.94
C LYS A 29 2.24 2.41 1.42
N VAL A 30 1.81 3.46 0.71
CA VAL A 30 1.99 3.61 -0.73
C VAL A 30 2.75 4.90 -0.99
N GLN A 31 3.85 4.80 -1.72
CA GLN A 31 4.73 5.94 -1.99
C GLN A 31 5.15 5.95 -3.45
N VAL A 32 5.33 7.15 -3.98
CA VAL A 32 5.94 7.39 -5.29
C VAL A 32 7.38 7.81 -5.03
N LEU A 33 8.34 7.01 -5.52
CA LEU A 33 9.76 7.30 -5.33
C LEU A 33 10.17 8.59 -6.05
N PRO A 34 11.17 9.33 -5.56
CA PRO A 34 11.60 10.60 -6.16
C PRO A 34 12.00 10.49 -7.64
N GLU A 35 12.59 9.35 -8.03
CA GLU A 35 13.04 9.05 -9.39
C GLU A 35 11.94 8.53 -10.31
N THR A 36 10.70 8.41 -9.83
CA THR A 36 9.58 7.86 -10.62
C THR A 36 9.35 8.69 -11.88
N VAL A 37 9.13 8.00 -12.99
CA VAL A 37 8.74 8.59 -14.26
C VAL A 37 7.29 8.25 -14.55
N LEU A 38 6.46 9.26 -14.84
CA LEU A 38 5.12 9.05 -15.38
C LEU A 38 5.17 9.23 -16.90
N GLN A 39 4.76 8.22 -17.64
CA GLN A 39 4.61 8.29 -19.08
C GLN A 39 3.14 8.26 -19.48
N VAL A 40 2.68 9.28 -20.20
CA VAL A 40 1.30 9.41 -20.71
C VAL A 40 1.39 9.75 -22.19
N GLU A 41 0.85 8.90 -23.06
CA GLU A 41 0.84 9.11 -24.51
C GLU A 41 2.23 9.50 -25.08
N GLY A 42 3.27 8.81 -24.61
CA GLY A 42 4.66 9.05 -25.01
C GLY A 42 5.34 10.27 -24.36
N LYS A 43 4.60 11.11 -23.64
CA LYS A 43 5.19 12.22 -22.87
C LYS A 43 5.60 11.78 -21.49
N LYS A 44 6.78 12.23 -21.04
CA LYS A 44 7.32 11.92 -19.72
C LYS A 44 7.17 13.09 -18.77
N VAL A 45 6.72 12.81 -17.56
CA VAL A 45 6.71 13.73 -16.41
C VAL A 45 7.66 13.18 -15.37
N THR A 46 8.72 13.92 -15.05
CA THR A 46 9.78 13.51 -14.12
C THR A 46 9.87 14.44 -12.91
N GLU A 47 9.23 15.60 -12.99
CA GLU A 47 9.21 16.56 -11.87
C GLU A 47 8.24 16.06 -10.79
N GLN A 48 8.77 15.81 -9.59
CA GLN A 48 8.05 15.18 -8.48
C GLN A 48 6.72 15.89 -8.15
N SER A 49 6.71 17.22 -8.11
CA SER A 49 5.52 17.99 -7.77
C SER A 49 4.43 17.88 -8.85
N GLY A 50 4.83 17.79 -10.10
CA GLY A 50 3.94 17.55 -11.25
C GLY A 50 3.35 16.14 -11.20
N LEU A 51 4.19 15.17 -10.88
CA LEU A 51 3.86 13.76 -10.78
C LEU A 51 2.81 13.51 -9.68
N LEU A 52 3.02 14.00 -8.48
CA LEU A 52 2.09 13.84 -7.36
C LEU A 52 0.76 14.58 -7.56
N ARG A 53 0.74 15.64 -8.38
CA ARG A 53 -0.50 16.35 -8.76
C ARG A 53 -1.25 15.69 -9.91
N HIS A 54 -0.61 14.81 -10.66
CA HIS A 54 -1.22 14.19 -11.84
C HIS A 54 -2.44 13.33 -11.46
N PRO A 55 -3.59 13.46 -12.14
CA PRO A 55 -4.83 12.75 -11.78
C PRO A 55 -4.68 11.23 -11.73
N VAL A 56 -3.90 10.65 -12.65
CA VAL A 56 -3.62 9.20 -12.66
C VAL A 56 -2.92 8.78 -11.37
N VAL A 57 -1.84 9.46 -11.01
CA VAL A 57 -1.05 9.12 -9.80
C VAL A 57 -1.90 9.28 -8.54
N LYS A 58 -2.64 10.38 -8.42
CA LYS A 58 -3.58 10.57 -7.30
C LYS A 58 -4.61 9.45 -7.22
N GLY A 59 -5.18 9.06 -8.35
CA GLY A 59 -6.15 7.99 -8.40
C GLY A 59 -5.56 6.63 -8.03
N LEU A 60 -4.33 6.34 -8.45
CA LEU A 60 -3.59 5.13 -8.06
C LEU A 60 -3.36 5.09 -6.55
N LEU A 61 -2.73 6.13 -6.01
CA LEU A 61 -2.49 6.24 -4.57
C LEU A 61 -3.78 6.02 -3.78
N ALA A 62 -4.86 6.71 -4.13
CA ALA A 62 -6.15 6.55 -3.46
C ALA A 62 -6.75 5.13 -3.59
N SER A 63 -6.48 4.40 -4.68
CA SER A 63 -6.94 3.02 -4.82
C SER A 63 -6.16 2.06 -3.92
N PHE A 64 -4.83 2.19 -3.87
CA PHE A 64 -3.99 1.39 -2.97
C PHE A 64 -4.24 1.74 -1.50
N GLU A 65 -4.42 3.01 -1.14
CA GLU A 65 -4.77 3.43 0.23
C GLU A 65 -6.09 2.81 0.69
N ARG A 66 -7.10 2.71 -0.19
CA ARG A 66 -8.35 2.02 0.14
C ARG A 66 -8.15 0.52 0.34
N ALA A 67 -7.32 -0.12 -0.49
CA ALA A 67 -6.98 -1.54 -0.32
C ALA A 67 -6.27 -1.78 1.00
N GLU A 68 -5.27 -0.95 1.34
CA GLU A 68 -4.56 -1.01 2.62
C GLU A 68 -5.50 -0.80 3.83
N ALA A 69 -6.43 0.15 3.73
CA ALA A 69 -7.42 0.37 4.78
C ALA A 69 -8.36 -0.84 4.96
N ALA A 70 -8.65 -1.57 3.88
CA ALA A 70 -9.43 -2.81 3.93
C ALA A 70 -8.62 -3.96 4.56
N LEU A 71 -7.33 -4.08 4.22
CA LEU A 71 -6.40 -5.02 4.84
C LEU A 71 -6.35 -4.87 6.36
N GLN A 72 -6.11 -3.64 6.82
CA GLN A 72 -6.01 -3.34 8.25
C GLN A 72 -7.29 -3.63 9.04
N LYS A 73 -8.44 -3.65 8.36
CA LYS A 73 -9.74 -3.97 8.95
C LYS A 73 -10.14 -5.43 8.75
N GLU A 74 -9.34 -6.20 8.04
CA GLU A 74 -9.67 -7.56 7.61
C GLU A 74 -11.03 -7.61 6.84
N ASP A 75 -11.36 -6.51 6.14
CA ASP A 75 -12.61 -6.37 5.36
C ASP A 75 -12.40 -6.94 3.95
N LEU A 76 -12.67 -8.25 3.84
CA LEU A 76 -12.49 -8.99 2.59
C LEU A 76 -13.31 -8.40 1.43
N ASP A 77 -14.56 -7.97 1.68
CA ASP A 77 -15.41 -7.42 0.63
C ASP A 77 -14.91 -6.05 0.15
N ALA A 78 -14.41 -5.22 1.07
CA ALA A 78 -13.79 -3.95 0.70
C ALA A 78 -12.49 -4.17 -0.08
N LEU A 79 -11.68 -5.14 0.32
CA LEU A 79 -10.43 -5.49 -0.35
C LEU A 79 -10.69 -6.01 -1.77
N MET A 80 -11.67 -6.89 -1.95
CA MET A 80 -12.02 -7.43 -3.27
C MET A 80 -12.50 -6.37 -4.26
N ARG A 81 -12.97 -5.21 -3.79
CA ARG A 81 -13.25 -4.07 -4.69
C ARG A 81 -12.01 -3.44 -5.32
N PHE A 82 -10.82 -3.77 -4.82
CA PHE A 82 -9.57 -3.35 -5.47
C PHE A 82 -9.27 -4.16 -6.73
N TYR A 83 -9.76 -5.39 -6.83
CA TYR A 83 -9.55 -6.26 -7.99
C TYR A 83 -10.58 -5.97 -9.08
N ALA A 84 -10.14 -6.02 -10.35
CA ALA A 84 -11.05 -5.93 -11.48
C ALA A 84 -11.80 -7.24 -11.68
N PRO A 85 -13.04 -7.23 -12.18
CA PRO A 85 -13.75 -8.46 -12.54
C PRO A 85 -13.02 -9.32 -13.59
N ALA A 86 -12.19 -8.67 -14.42
CA ALA A 86 -11.34 -9.30 -15.42
C ALA A 86 -9.94 -9.67 -14.89
N TYR A 87 -9.74 -9.67 -13.56
CA TYR A 87 -8.48 -10.05 -12.96
C TYR A 87 -8.05 -11.45 -13.40
N ASP A 88 -6.82 -11.56 -13.87
CA ASP A 88 -6.19 -12.81 -14.26
C ASP A 88 -4.68 -12.72 -14.00
N TYR A 89 -4.22 -13.50 -13.03
CA TYR A 89 -2.80 -13.58 -12.70
C TYR A 89 -2.39 -15.03 -12.59
N HIS A 90 -1.56 -15.49 -13.52
CA HIS A 90 -1.13 -16.89 -13.59
C HIS A 90 -2.29 -17.91 -13.51
N GLY A 91 -3.44 -17.57 -14.13
CA GLY A 91 -4.63 -18.40 -14.13
C GLY A 91 -5.51 -18.30 -12.89
N LEU A 92 -5.13 -17.48 -11.90
CA LEU A 92 -5.99 -17.17 -10.75
C LEU A 92 -6.97 -16.07 -11.10
N LYS A 93 -8.22 -16.30 -10.79
CA LYS A 93 -9.33 -15.36 -10.96
C LYS A 93 -9.68 -14.68 -9.64
N ASP A 94 -10.58 -13.74 -9.66
CA ASP A 94 -11.03 -12.98 -8.49
C ASP A 94 -11.53 -13.90 -7.34
N ASN A 95 -12.24 -14.99 -7.66
CA ASN A 95 -12.67 -15.96 -6.66
C ASN A 95 -11.52 -16.72 -6.00
N ASP A 96 -10.45 -17.00 -6.74
CA ASP A 96 -9.26 -17.64 -6.18
C ASP A 96 -8.55 -16.69 -5.23
N VAL A 97 -8.43 -15.42 -5.64
CA VAL A 97 -7.84 -14.36 -4.81
C VAL A 97 -8.68 -14.12 -3.55
N ARG A 98 -10.01 -14.10 -3.66
CA ARG A 98 -10.91 -14.00 -2.50
C ARG A 98 -10.66 -15.12 -1.49
N ARG A 99 -10.52 -16.36 -1.96
CA ARG A 99 -10.20 -17.52 -1.10
C ARG A 99 -8.84 -17.34 -0.42
N VAL A 100 -7.83 -16.95 -1.17
CA VAL A 100 -6.48 -16.73 -0.63
C VAL A 100 -6.47 -15.65 0.44
N TRP A 101 -7.15 -14.51 0.21
CA TRP A 101 -7.27 -13.47 1.24
C TRP A 101 -8.05 -13.93 2.47
N GLY A 102 -9.08 -14.76 2.28
CA GLY A 102 -9.79 -15.39 3.40
C GLY A 102 -8.84 -16.21 4.28
N GLU A 103 -8.00 -17.05 3.66
CA GLU A 103 -6.97 -17.86 4.35
C GLU A 103 -5.93 -16.96 5.05
N VAL A 104 -5.51 -15.86 4.41
CA VAL A 104 -4.59 -14.89 5.04
C VAL A 104 -5.20 -14.29 6.31
N PHE A 105 -6.44 -13.84 6.26
CA PHE A 105 -7.12 -13.23 7.42
C PHE A 105 -7.44 -14.26 8.53
N GLU A 106 -7.55 -15.53 8.18
CA GLU A 106 -7.73 -16.60 9.16
C GLU A 106 -6.44 -16.87 9.97
N HIS A 107 -5.27 -16.81 9.31
CA HIS A 107 -4.01 -17.21 9.90
C HIS A 107 -3.12 -16.06 10.39
N TYR A 108 -3.35 -14.84 9.88
CA TYR A 108 -2.50 -13.69 10.17
C TYR A 108 -3.33 -12.49 10.63
N LYS A 109 -2.79 -11.77 11.61
CA LYS A 109 -3.34 -10.51 12.12
C LYS A 109 -2.42 -9.34 11.79
N ALA A 110 -2.94 -8.12 11.90
CA ALA A 110 -2.21 -6.90 11.58
C ALA A 110 -1.52 -6.99 10.21
N VAL A 111 -2.29 -7.45 9.22
CA VAL A 111 -1.82 -7.56 7.84
C VAL A 111 -1.67 -6.16 7.27
N GLU A 112 -0.52 -5.89 6.67
CA GLU A 112 -0.21 -4.59 6.05
C GLU A 112 0.69 -4.79 4.83
N SER A 113 0.60 -3.86 3.88
CA SER A 113 1.45 -3.85 2.69
C SER A 113 2.28 -2.57 2.59
N LEU A 114 3.36 -2.65 1.80
CA LEU A 114 4.18 -1.51 1.40
C LEU A 114 4.32 -1.52 -0.11
N HIS A 115 4.05 -0.38 -0.76
CA HIS A 115 4.18 -0.22 -2.20
C HIS A 115 5.03 1.02 -2.53
N LEU A 116 6.14 0.81 -3.23
CA LEU A 116 7.06 1.84 -3.69
C LEU A 116 7.02 1.89 -5.22
N PHE A 117 6.35 2.89 -5.78
CA PHE A 117 6.22 3.07 -7.22
C PHE A 117 7.49 3.72 -7.78
N SER A 118 8.11 3.09 -8.79
CA SER A 118 9.31 3.56 -9.46
C SER A 118 9.10 3.91 -10.94
N ASP A 119 8.01 3.49 -11.55
CA ASP A 119 7.59 3.89 -12.89
C ASP A 119 6.07 3.76 -13.02
N VAL A 120 5.45 4.64 -13.81
CA VAL A 120 4.01 4.63 -14.11
C VAL A 120 3.81 4.92 -15.58
N LYS A 121 3.23 3.98 -16.33
CA LYS A 121 2.96 4.13 -17.76
C LYS A 121 1.48 4.00 -18.05
N VAL A 122 0.91 5.04 -18.62
CA VAL A 122 -0.51 5.09 -18.98
C VAL A 122 -0.69 4.61 -20.40
N LEU A 123 -1.60 3.68 -20.61
CA LEU A 123 -1.92 3.04 -21.87
C LEU A 123 -3.42 3.17 -22.17
N ARG A 124 -3.76 3.20 -23.44
CA ARG A 124 -5.14 3.03 -23.90
C ARG A 124 -5.22 1.74 -24.72
N VAL A 125 -6.04 0.82 -24.26
CA VAL A 125 -6.21 -0.49 -24.88
C VAL A 125 -7.71 -0.71 -25.12
N ASN A 126 -8.15 -0.80 -26.38
CA ASN A 126 -9.57 -0.96 -26.73
C ASN A 126 -10.50 0.03 -26.03
N ASP A 127 -10.12 1.32 -26.03
CA ASP A 127 -10.80 2.43 -25.35
C ASP A 127 -10.78 2.39 -23.82
N GLU A 128 -10.25 1.36 -23.19
CA GLU A 128 -10.00 1.31 -21.75
C GLU A 128 -8.70 2.04 -21.39
N LEU A 129 -8.76 2.80 -20.33
CA LEU A 129 -7.57 3.41 -19.74
C LEU A 129 -6.92 2.39 -18.80
N ARG A 130 -5.70 1.99 -19.11
CA ARG A 130 -4.89 1.06 -18.33
C ARG A 130 -3.62 1.73 -17.84
N VAL A 131 -3.02 1.17 -16.81
CA VAL A 131 -1.74 1.63 -16.29
C VAL A 131 -0.86 0.43 -15.93
N GLU A 132 0.41 0.54 -16.28
CA GLU A 132 1.49 -0.31 -15.79
C GLU A 132 2.21 0.46 -14.68
N VAL A 133 2.31 -0.13 -13.49
CA VAL A 133 3.02 0.46 -12.36
C VAL A 133 4.16 -0.46 -11.97
N THR A 134 5.40 -0.01 -12.15
CA THR A 134 6.56 -0.74 -11.62
C THR A 134 6.65 -0.48 -10.11
N CYS A 135 6.56 -1.54 -9.34
CA CYS A 135 6.44 -1.49 -7.89
C CYS A 135 7.48 -2.39 -7.21
N THR A 136 8.00 -1.92 -6.10
CA THR A 136 8.76 -2.72 -5.15
C THR A 136 8.03 -2.67 -3.82
N GLY A 137 7.93 -3.80 -3.13
CA GLY A 137 7.20 -3.81 -1.88
C GLY A 137 7.16 -5.14 -1.17
N GLY A 138 6.20 -5.28 -0.26
CA GLY A 138 6.00 -6.50 0.49
C GLY A 138 4.68 -6.49 1.27
N LEU A 139 4.26 -7.69 1.62
CA LEU A 139 3.11 -7.99 2.45
C LEU A 139 3.60 -8.60 3.76
N TYR A 140 3.08 -8.12 4.87
CA TYR A 140 3.49 -8.51 6.20
C TYR A 140 2.27 -8.89 7.03
N GLY A 141 2.45 -9.81 7.97
CA GLY A 141 1.41 -10.20 8.90
C GLY A 141 1.99 -10.77 10.17
N THR A 142 1.20 -10.83 11.22
CA THR A 142 1.56 -11.51 12.48
C THR A 142 0.85 -12.85 12.53
N ASP A 143 1.61 -13.93 12.57
CA ASP A 143 1.09 -15.28 12.70
C ASP A 143 0.30 -15.40 14.00
N GLU A 144 -0.95 -15.85 13.90
CA GLU A 144 -1.88 -15.86 15.04
C GLU A 144 -1.49 -16.88 16.12
N HIS A 145 -0.85 -17.97 15.72
CA HIS A 145 -0.45 -19.03 16.65
C HIS A 145 0.84 -18.73 17.40
N THR A 146 1.82 -18.15 16.70
CA THR A 146 3.16 -17.90 17.26
C THR A 146 3.37 -16.48 17.73
N GLY A 147 2.52 -15.54 17.33
CA GLY A 147 2.68 -14.10 17.56
C GLY A 147 3.87 -13.48 16.83
N LYS A 148 4.49 -14.19 15.89
CA LYS A 148 5.64 -13.71 15.14
C LYS A 148 5.19 -12.90 13.93
N ARG A 149 5.83 -11.75 13.72
CA ARG A 149 5.68 -10.99 12.50
C ARG A 149 6.48 -11.64 11.37
N LEU A 150 5.83 -11.87 10.25
CA LEU A 150 6.38 -12.54 9.08
C LEU A 150 6.23 -11.66 7.84
N THR A 151 7.14 -11.85 6.89
CA THR A 151 6.95 -11.41 5.51
C THR A 151 6.16 -12.51 4.81
N LEU A 152 4.94 -12.20 4.38
CA LEU A 152 4.06 -13.14 3.69
C LEU A 152 4.37 -13.18 2.20
N ASP A 153 4.75 -12.02 1.63
CA ASP A 153 5.15 -11.87 0.25
C ASP A 153 6.09 -10.68 0.08
N SER A 154 6.87 -10.68 -1.00
CA SER A 154 7.73 -9.55 -1.37
C SER A 154 8.00 -9.55 -2.86
N TRP A 155 8.03 -8.37 -3.47
CA TRP A 155 8.29 -8.17 -4.90
C TRP A 155 9.31 -7.07 -5.12
N PHE A 156 10.10 -7.23 -6.17
CA PHE A 156 11.11 -6.25 -6.56
C PHE A 156 10.94 -5.85 -8.02
N ARG A 157 10.57 -4.57 -8.24
CA ARG A 157 10.35 -4.00 -9.58
C ARG A 157 9.35 -4.80 -10.43
N GLU A 158 8.35 -5.35 -9.79
CA GLU A 158 7.28 -6.04 -10.49
C GLU A 158 6.33 -5.04 -11.15
N VAL A 159 5.75 -5.41 -12.29
CA VAL A 159 4.80 -4.57 -13.01
C VAL A 159 3.38 -4.97 -12.65
N HIS A 160 2.68 -4.06 -12.00
CA HIS A 160 1.27 -4.19 -11.68
C HIS A 160 0.43 -3.55 -12.78
N TYR A 161 -0.54 -4.29 -13.29
CA TYR A 161 -1.47 -3.83 -14.30
C TYR A 161 -2.79 -3.43 -13.64
N LEU A 162 -3.24 -2.21 -13.90
CA LEU A 162 -4.53 -1.73 -13.42
C LEU A 162 -5.36 -1.18 -14.57
N VAL A 163 -6.67 -1.25 -14.42
CA VAL A 163 -7.66 -0.69 -15.34
C VAL A 163 -8.49 0.37 -14.64
N LYS A 164 -8.89 1.40 -15.37
CA LYS A 164 -9.77 2.45 -14.87
C LYS A 164 -11.23 2.00 -14.98
N GLU A 165 -11.90 1.84 -13.84
CA GLU A 165 -13.34 1.56 -13.76
C GLU A 165 -14.04 2.64 -12.94
N GLY A 166 -14.87 3.45 -13.59
CA GLY A 166 -15.45 4.63 -12.97
C GLY A 166 -14.37 5.57 -12.42
N ASP A 167 -14.42 5.87 -11.14
CA ASP A 167 -13.44 6.74 -10.47
C ASP A 167 -12.27 5.98 -9.81
N ALA A 168 -12.27 4.65 -9.87
CA ALA A 168 -11.25 3.82 -9.24
C ALA A 168 -10.27 3.20 -10.26
N TRP A 169 -9.05 2.96 -9.83
CA TRP A 169 -8.13 2.04 -10.46
C TRP A 169 -8.28 0.67 -9.81
N ARG A 170 -8.50 -0.36 -10.62
CA ARG A 170 -8.65 -1.73 -10.16
C ARG A 170 -7.53 -2.61 -10.68
N PHE A 171 -7.05 -3.47 -9.82
CA PHE A 171 -5.95 -4.38 -10.10
C PHE A 171 -6.38 -5.45 -11.10
N LEU A 172 -5.67 -5.53 -12.22
CA LEU A 172 -5.97 -6.45 -13.32
C LEU A 172 -5.04 -7.68 -13.29
N GLY A 173 -3.96 -7.63 -12.51
CA GLY A 173 -2.88 -8.60 -12.58
C GLY A 173 -1.99 -8.35 -13.80
N ASN A 174 -1.18 -9.31 -14.18
CA ASN A 174 -0.32 -9.19 -15.35
C ASN A 174 -0.93 -9.76 -16.63
N ALA A 175 -2.24 -9.97 -16.66
CA ALA A 175 -3.00 -10.40 -17.84
C ALA A 175 -2.42 -11.64 -18.57
N GLY A 176 -1.70 -12.50 -17.86
CA GLY A 176 -1.18 -13.76 -18.41
C GLY A 176 0.11 -13.64 -19.21
N GLU A 177 0.76 -12.49 -19.25
CA GLU A 177 2.09 -12.37 -19.83
C GLU A 177 3.16 -12.96 -18.91
N VAL A 178 3.31 -14.27 -18.95
CA VAL A 178 4.53 -14.92 -18.46
C VAL A 178 5.61 -14.64 -19.51
N PRO A 179 6.76 -14.01 -19.17
CA PRO A 179 7.86 -13.88 -20.11
C PRO A 179 8.26 -15.27 -20.57
N ALA A 180 8.01 -15.61 -21.83
CA ALA A 180 8.48 -16.85 -22.42
C ALA A 180 10.02 -16.82 -22.38
N GLY A 181 10.64 -17.57 -21.45
CA GLY A 181 12.07 -17.81 -21.47
C GLY A 181 12.91 -17.28 -20.33
N ALA A 182 12.33 -16.96 -19.15
CA ALA A 182 13.16 -16.80 -17.96
C ALA A 182 13.54 -18.20 -17.43
N PRO A 183 14.80 -18.66 -17.59
CA PRO A 183 15.21 -20.01 -17.15
C PRO A 183 15.20 -20.20 -15.64
N PHE A 184 14.97 -19.11 -14.89
CA PHE A 184 14.81 -19.09 -13.45
C PHE A 184 13.69 -18.10 -13.10
N SER A 185 12.48 -18.32 -13.65
CA SER A 185 11.34 -17.62 -13.08
C SER A 185 11.28 -18.07 -11.61
N SER A 186 11.59 -17.17 -10.70
CA SER A 186 11.14 -17.30 -9.32
C SER A 186 9.69 -17.76 -9.36
N ALA A 187 9.32 -18.64 -8.44
CA ALA A 187 7.93 -19.06 -8.30
C ALA A 187 7.04 -17.81 -8.43
N PRO A 188 5.92 -17.90 -9.15
CA PRO A 188 5.03 -16.76 -9.30
C PRO A 188 4.80 -16.17 -7.92
N HIS A 189 4.98 -14.86 -7.80
CA HIS A 189 4.67 -14.17 -6.58
C HIS A 189 3.27 -14.54 -6.14
N HIS A 190 3.05 -14.56 -4.85
CA HIS A 190 1.72 -14.79 -4.33
C HIS A 190 0.79 -13.73 -4.95
N PRO A 191 -0.39 -14.10 -5.51
CA PRO A 191 -1.19 -13.23 -6.37
C PRO A 191 -1.85 -12.06 -5.65
N LEU A 192 -1.37 -11.71 -4.47
CA LEU A 192 -2.03 -10.75 -3.61
C LEU A 192 -1.75 -9.29 -3.99
N PHE A 193 -0.63 -9.03 -4.70
CA PHE A 193 -0.33 -7.71 -5.25
C PHE A 193 0.57 -7.79 -6.48
#